data_0eb31ffa75349abe15f56ccdc6abc0ab
#
_entry.id   0eb31ffa75349abe15f56ccdc6abc0ab
#
_cell.length_a   1.000
_cell.length_b   1.000
_cell.length_c   1.000
_cell.angle_alpha   90.00
_cell.angle_beta   90.00
_cell.angle_gamma   90.00
#
_symmetry.space_group_name_H-M   'P 1'
#
loop_
_entity.id
_entity.type
_entity.pdbx_description
1 polymer ?
#
loop_
_entity_poly.entity_id
_entity_poly.type
_entity_poly.pdbx_seq_one_letter_code
_entity_poly.pdbx_strand_id
1 'polypeptide(L)'
;MAEPAEPAPHLIVTGERVALGPLREDLVPVYARWITTLEVARGLGNTIIFTVEAEKGWYEQAAKPDPGQAHFLIYDRFDLEPIGTTGLINIDHRHGTATFGIMLGERRGQGLGTETTRLVLDWAFTVLGLHNVDLMVFAWNKSAIRCYEKAGFREIGRRRGGAVCMGRRFDVVIMDAIAEEFTGSVLSGLVPG
;
A
#
# COMPACT_ATOMS: atom_id res chain seq x y z
N MET A 1 9.69 37.95 4.31
CA MET A 1 10.04 37.19 3.09
C MET A 1 9.20 35.93 3.14
N ALA A 2 8.30 35.73 2.19
CA ALA A 2 7.56 34.48 2.12
C ALA A 2 8.55 33.35 1.72
N GLU A 3 8.56 32.25 2.46
CA GLU A 3 9.27 31.04 2.03
C GLU A 3 8.79 30.66 0.62
N PRO A 4 9.70 30.26 -0.28
CA PRO A 4 9.29 29.78 -1.59
C PRO A 4 8.35 28.58 -1.38
N ALA A 5 7.18 28.63 -2.00
CA ALA A 5 6.24 27.51 -1.97
C ALA A 5 6.97 26.23 -2.41
N GLU A 6 6.88 25.16 -1.61
CA GLU A 6 7.43 23.87 -2.01
C GLU A 6 6.87 23.46 -3.39
N PRO A 7 7.72 22.95 -4.28
CA PRO A 7 7.24 22.47 -5.58
C PRO A 7 6.20 21.38 -5.39
N ALA A 8 5.16 21.39 -6.22
CA ALA A 8 4.14 20.35 -6.19
C ALA A 8 4.78 18.95 -6.29
N PRO A 9 4.27 17.95 -5.56
CA PRO A 9 4.84 16.62 -5.56
C PRO A 9 4.79 15.98 -6.95
N HIS A 10 5.80 15.19 -7.29
CA HIS A 10 5.78 14.38 -8.50
C HIS A 10 4.77 13.24 -8.34
N LEU A 11 3.78 13.17 -9.22
CA LEU A 11 2.76 12.13 -9.22
C LEU A 11 2.99 11.15 -10.38
N ILE A 12 2.93 9.85 -10.09
CA ILE A 12 3.12 8.76 -11.06
C ILE A 12 1.77 8.26 -11.56
N VAL A 13 0.84 8.02 -10.64
CA VAL A 13 -0.53 7.55 -10.95
C VAL A 13 -1.51 8.44 -10.22
N THR A 14 -2.56 8.87 -10.92
CA THR A 14 -3.58 9.76 -10.37
C THR A 14 -4.97 9.13 -10.50
N GLY A 15 -5.64 8.93 -9.37
CA GLY A 15 -7.03 8.53 -9.28
C GLY A 15 -7.99 9.71 -9.10
N GLU A 16 -9.17 9.45 -8.58
CA GLU A 16 -10.20 10.49 -8.31
C GLU A 16 -9.86 11.29 -7.05
N ARG A 17 -9.52 10.60 -5.96
CA ARG A 17 -9.31 11.18 -4.61
C ARG A 17 -7.91 10.95 -4.06
N VAL A 18 -7.15 10.00 -4.62
CA VAL A 18 -5.77 9.73 -4.24
C VAL A 18 -4.85 9.79 -5.44
N ALA A 19 -3.57 10.07 -5.19
CA ALA A 19 -2.51 9.94 -6.18
C ALA A 19 -1.32 9.20 -5.56
N LEU A 20 -0.53 8.57 -6.41
CA LEU A 20 0.68 7.85 -6.03
C LEU A 20 1.90 8.58 -6.59
N GLY A 21 2.91 8.76 -5.77
CA GLY A 21 4.19 9.33 -6.15
C GLY A 21 5.36 8.55 -5.56
N PRO A 22 6.61 8.93 -5.86
CA PRO A 22 7.78 8.31 -5.28
C PRO A 22 7.85 8.57 -3.77
N LEU A 23 8.50 7.65 -3.04
CA LEU A 23 8.84 7.89 -1.63
C LEU A 23 9.73 9.13 -1.50
N ARG A 24 9.61 9.84 -0.38
CA ARG A 24 10.38 11.07 -0.09
C ARG A 24 11.20 10.90 1.18
N GLU A 25 12.50 11.25 1.12
CA GLU A 25 13.40 11.14 2.27
C GLU A 25 13.02 12.10 3.41
N ASP A 26 12.60 13.32 3.08
CA ASP A 26 12.20 14.33 4.06
C ASP A 26 10.99 13.91 4.90
N LEU A 27 10.20 12.92 4.44
CA LEU A 27 9.05 12.36 5.14
C LEU A 27 9.36 11.14 6.02
N VAL A 28 10.63 10.68 6.10
CA VAL A 28 11.02 9.57 6.97
C VAL A 28 10.56 9.75 8.43
N PRO A 29 10.67 10.93 9.05
CA PRO A 29 10.12 11.15 10.40
C PRO A 29 8.60 10.99 10.47
N VAL A 30 7.89 11.30 9.38
CA VAL A 30 6.43 11.12 9.27
C VAL A 30 6.09 9.63 9.18
N TYR A 31 6.83 8.85 8.38
CA TYR A 31 6.65 7.40 8.28
C TYR A 31 6.86 6.72 9.64
N ALA A 32 7.94 7.08 10.36
CA ALA A 32 8.21 6.60 11.71
C ALA A 32 7.06 6.90 12.68
N ARG A 33 6.49 8.11 12.62
CA ARG A 33 5.31 8.49 13.40
C ARG A 33 4.10 7.62 13.06
N TRP A 34 3.83 7.40 11.78
CA TRP A 34 2.69 6.61 11.35
C TRP A 34 2.78 5.16 11.80
N ILE A 35 3.92 4.49 11.54
CA ILE A 35 4.09 3.07 11.85
C ILE A 35 4.08 2.77 13.34
N THR A 36 4.46 3.74 14.20
CA THR A 36 4.42 3.62 15.66
C THR A 36 3.08 4.00 16.28
N THR A 37 2.17 4.63 15.54
CA THR A 37 0.82 4.91 16.03
C THR A 37 0.12 3.57 16.36
N LEU A 38 -0.38 3.43 17.59
CA LEU A 38 -0.92 2.16 18.10
C LEU A 38 -1.96 1.52 17.18
N GLU A 39 -2.80 2.32 16.55
CA GLU A 39 -3.83 1.83 15.64
C GLU A 39 -3.24 1.28 14.34
N VAL A 40 -2.23 1.95 13.77
CA VAL A 40 -1.49 1.48 12.59
C VAL A 40 -0.70 0.23 12.93
N ALA A 41 0.09 0.27 14.00
CA ALA A 41 0.90 -0.85 14.48
C ALA A 41 0.05 -2.10 14.69
N ARG A 42 -1.13 -1.96 15.33
CA ARG A 42 -2.09 -3.06 15.48
C ARG A 42 -2.61 -3.58 14.15
N GLY A 43 -2.86 -2.70 13.19
CA GLY A 43 -3.31 -3.07 11.84
C GLY A 43 -2.27 -3.85 11.07
N LEU A 44 -1.00 -3.51 11.23
CA LEU A 44 0.16 -4.16 10.61
C LEU A 44 0.70 -5.36 11.41
N GLY A 45 0.22 -5.59 12.65
CA GLY A 45 0.74 -6.62 13.54
C GLY A 45 2.11 -6.29 14.12
N ASN A 46 2.51 -5.03 14.08
CA ASN A 46 3.79 -4.58 14.63
C ASN A 46 3.76 -4.57 16.16
N THR A 47 4.78 -5.13 16.76
CA THR A 47 5.01 -5.14 18.21
C THR A 47 6.29 -4.42 18.60
N ILE A 48 7.00 -3.86 17.62
CA ILE A 48 8.29 -3.18 17.77
C ILE A 48 8.04 -1.67 17.70
N ILE A 49 8.80 -0.91 18.49
CA ILE A 49 8.84 0.55 18.38
C ILE A 49 9.85 0.89 17.29
N PHE A 50 9.39 1.53 16.24
CA PHE A 50 10.24 2.00 15.15
C PHE A 50 10.81 3.39 15.50
N THR A 51 12.12 3.56 15.36
CA THR A 51 12.77 4.86 15.45
C THR A 51 12.88 5.51 14.08
N VAL A 52 13.18 6.80 14.03
CA VAL A 52 13.44 7.50 12.75
C VAL A 52 14.62 6.86 12.01
N GLU A 53 15.64 6.41 12.75
CA GLU A 53 16.81 5.74 12.17
C GLU A 53 16.47 4.38 11.54
N ALA A 54 15.60 3.61 12.21
CA ALA A 54 15.13 2.34 11.65
C ALA A 54 14.30 2.56 10.39
N GLU A 55 13.43 3.56 10.40
CA GLU A 55 12.60 3.91 9.26
C GLU A 55 13.42 4.49 8.10
N LYS A 56 14.51 5.22 8.41
CA LYS A 56 15.48 5.66 7.40
C LYS A 56 16.13 4.46 6.70
N GLY A 57 16.52 3.43 7.44
CA GLY A 57 17.05 2.20 6.86
C GLY A 57 16.05 1.49 5.94
N TRP A 58 14.76 1.47 6.32
CA TRP A 58 13.72 0.97 5.43
C TRP A 58 13.59 1.82 4.17
N TYR A 59 13.51 3.15 4.30
CA TYR A 59 13.44 4.08 3.17
C TYR A 59 14.60 3.87 2.19
N GLU A 60 15.83 3.80 2.69
CA GLU A 60 17.02 3.59 1.86
C GLU A 60 16.99 2.30 1.04
N GLN A 61 16.30 1.26 1.52
CA GLN A 61 16.10 0.02 0.75
C GLN A 61 14.90 0.17 -0.21
N ALA A 62 13.78 0.68 0.27
CA ALA A 62 12.54 0.81 -0.50
C ALA A 62 12.63 1.83 -1.66
N ALA A 63 13.49 2.84 -1.53
CA ALA A 63 13.72 3.86 -2.57
C ALA A 63 14.75 3.44 -3.62
N LYS A 64 15.48 2.32 -3.43
CA LYS A 64 16.40 1.83 -4.46
C LYS A 64 15.64 1.26 -5.65
N PRO A 65 16.11 1.53 -6.89
CA PRO A 65 15.60 0.83 -8.06
C PRO A 65 15.83 -0.69 -7.92
N ASP A 66 14.74 -1.43 -7.86
CA ASP A 66 14.76 -2.89 -7.70
C ASP A 66 13.56 -3.47 -8.46
N PRO A 67 13.77 -4.38 -9.44
CA PRO A 67 12.66 -5.00 -10.16
C PRO A 67 11.76 -5.88 -9.28
N GLY A 68 12.23 -6.29 -8.09
CA GLY A 68 11.48 -7.10 -7.14
C GLY A 68 10.52 -6.33 -6.24
N GLN A 69 10.47 -4.99 -6.37
CA GLN A 69 9.59 -4.16 -5.54
C GLN A 69 9.17 -2.86 -6.23
N ALA A 70 8.03 -2.31 -5.82
CA ALA A 70 7.57 -0.99 -6.24
C ALA A 70 6.88 -0.32 -5.05
N HIS A 71 7.42 0.79 -4.56
CA HIS A 71 6.89 1.52 -3.42
C HIS A 71 6.39 2.90 -3.82
N PHE A 72 5.29 3.31 -3.23
CA PHE A 72 4.66 4.59 -3.50
C PHE A 72 4.30 5.32 -2.19
N LEU A 73 4.44 6.63 -2.23
CA LEU A 73 3.81 7.54 -1.29
C LEU A 73 2.38 7.82 -1.77
N ILE A 74 1.43 7.78 -0.85
CA ILE A 74 0.02 8.05 -1.12
C ILE A 74 -0.26 9.50 -0.76
N TYR A 75 -0.83 10.25 -1.70
CA TYR A 75 -1.29 11.62 -1.50
C TYR A 75 -2.82 11.67 -1.54
N ASP A 76 -3.41 12.49 -0.68
CA ASP A 76 -4.77 12.96 -0.92
C ASP A 76 -4.74 13.96 -2.09
N ARG A 77 -5.57 13.75 -3.08
CA ARG A 77 -5.53 14.56 -4.29
C ARG A 77 -6.07 15.99 -4.09
N PHE A 78 -6.84 16.22 -3.05
CA PHE A 78 -7.46 17.52 -2.82
C PHE A 78 -6.45 18.61 -2.40
N ASP A 79 -5.53 18.24 -1.51
CA ASP A 79 -4.54 19.17 -0.94
C ASP A 79 -3.09 18.72 -1.14
N LEU A 80 -2.88 17.56 -1.78
CA LEU A 80 -1.59 16.92 -2.02
C LEU A 80 -0.80 16.59 -0.73
N GLU A 81 -1.52 16.45 0.39
CA GLU A 81 -0.91 16.00 1.63
C GLU A 81 -0.60 14.50 1.59
N PRO A 82 0.58 14.08 2.07
CA PRO A 82 0.92 12.67 2.19
C PRO A 82 0.09 12.01 3.29
N ILE A 83 -0.53 10.87 2.98
CA ILE A 83 -1.45 10.19 3.89
C ILE A 83 -1.05 8.75 4.22
N GLY A 84 -0.02 8.21 3.57
CA GLY A 84 0.44 6.84 3.80
C GLY A 84 1.43 6.36 2.75
N THR A 85 1.82 5.09 2.87
CA THR A 85 2.66 4.39 1.90
C THR A 85 2.01 3.10 1.44
N THR A 86 2.32 2.69 0.21
CA THR A 86 1.81 1.44 -0.38
C THR A 86 2.83 0.87 -1.34
N GLY A 87 2.64 -0.37 -1.77
CA GLY A 87 3.50 -0.94 -2.78
C GLY A 87 3.29 -2.42 -3.02
N LEU A 88 4.14 -2.93 -3.89
CA LEU A 88 4.30 -4.33 -4.24
C LEU A 88 5.69 -4.78 -3.82
N ILE A 89 5.78 -5.94 -3.21
CA ILE A 89 7.04 -6.61 -2.85
C ILE A 89 7.02 -8.03 -3.38
N ASN A 90 8.18 -8.70 -3.36
CA ASN A 90 8.33 -10.06 -3.87
C ASN A 90 7.79 -10.20 -5.31
N ILE A 91 8.04 -9.18 -6.15
CA ILE A 91 7.62 -9.22 -7.55
C ILE A 91 8.41 -10.33 -8.26
N ASP A 92 7.69 -11.33 -8.74
CA ASP A 92 8.23 -12.40 -9.58
C ASP A 92 7.70 -12.22 -11.02
N HIS A 93 8.54 -11.61 -11.86
CA HIS A 93 8.19 -11.37 -13.27
C HIS A 93 8.06 -12.66 -14.08
N ARG A 94 8.69 -13.77 -13.64
CA ARG A 94 8.58 -15.04 -14.33
C ARG A 94 7.20 -15.68 -14.13
N HIS A 95 6.68 -15.60 -12.91
CA HIS A 95 5.39 -16.19 -12.56
C HIS A 95 4.25 -15.17 -12.60
N GLY A 96 4.59 -13.89 -12.79
CA GLY A 96 3.61 -12.80 -12.84
C GLY A 96 2.93 -12.56 -11.48
N THR A 97 3.66 -12.66 -10.37
CA THR A 97 3.08 -12.54 -9.03
C THR A 97 3.74 -11.44 -8.20
N ALA A 98 3.01 -10.90 -7.23
CA ALA A 98 3.55 -9.97 -6.23
C ALA A 98 2.72 -10.01 -4.94
N THR A 99 3.29 -9.50 -3.85
CA THR A 99 2.58 -9.30 -2.58
C THR A 99 2.30 -7.81 -2.38
N PHE A 100 1.03 -7.46 -2.14
CA PHE A 100 0.58 -6.10 -1.89
C PHE A 100 0.68 -5.71 -0.42
N GLY A 101 1.06 -4.45 -0.17
CA GLY A 101 1.04 -3.84 1.16
C GLY A 101 0.59 -2.38 1.15
N ILE A 102 -0.09 -1.96 2.23
CA ILE A 102 -0.54 -0.57 2.43
C ILE A 102 -0.48 -0.19 3.90
N MET A 103 -0.02 1.02 4.16
CA MET A 103 -0.09 1.70 5.44
C MET A 103 -0.72 3.08 5.25
N LEU A 104 -1.94 3.28 5.76
CA LEU A 104 -2.53 4.61 5.87
C LEU A 104 -2.22 5.18 7.25
N GLY A 105 -1.44 6.25 7.28
CA GLY A 105 -1.11 7.01 8.49
C GLY A 105 -2.23 7.98 8.87
N GLU A 106 -2.83 8.60 7.86
CA GLU A 106 -3.83 9.65 8.00
C GLU A 106 -5.14 9.30 7.26
N ARG A 107 -6.21 10.05 7.51
CA ARG A 107 -7.50 10.02 6.77
C ARG A 107 -8.10 8.62 6.58
N ARG A 108 -7.92 7.74 7.56
CA ARG A 108 -8.49 6.39 7.54
C ARG A 108 -10.01 6.41 7.63
N GLY A 109 -10.65 5.35 7.12
CA GLY A 109 -12.11 5.20 7.19
C GLY A 109 -12.89 5.99 6.12
N GLN A 110 -12.21 6.73 5.24
CA GLN A 110 -12.81 7.58 4.23
C GLN A 110 -12.88 6.94 2.82
N GLY A 111 -12.53 5.66 2.69
CA GLY A 111 -12.51 4.94 1.42
C GLY A 111 -11.23 5.10 0.60
N LEU A 112 -10.29 5.98 1.02
CA LEU A 112 -9.05 6.25 0.29
C LEU A 112 -8.18 5.01 0.13
N GLY A 113 -8.18 4.11 1.14
CA GLY A 113 -7.46 2.83 1.05
C GLY A 113 -7.96 1.93 -0.08
N THR A 114 -9.26 1.89 -0.33
CA THR A 114 -9.84 1.10 -1.43
C THR A 114 -9.36 1.62 -2.79
N GLU A 115 -9.42 2.93 -2.98
CA GLU A 115 -8.97 3.54 -4.22
C GLU A 115 -7.45 3.36 -4.41
N THR A 116 -6.66 3.58 -3.36
CA THR A 116 -5.21 3.32 -3.38
C THR A 116 -4.91 1.88 -3.81
N THR A 117 -5.59 0.91 -3.20
CA THR A 117 -5.43 -0.51 -3.51
C THR A 117 -5.73 -0.78 -4.99
N ARG A 118 -6.81 -0.20 -5.53
CA ARG A 118 -7.16 -0.33 -6.95
C ARG A 118 -6.10 0.27 -7.88
N LEU A 119 -5.54 1.44 -7.56
CA LEU A 119 -4.47 2.07 -8.35
C LEU A 119 -3.21 1.21 -8.37
N VAL A 120 -2.85 0.56 -7.25
CA VAL A 120 -1.69 -0.33 -7.20
C VAL A 120 -1.95 -1.63 -7.97
N LEU A 121 -3.17 -2.19 -7.90
CA LEU A 121 -3.56 -3.34 -8.73
C LEU A 121 -3.53 -3.00 -10.22
N ASP A 122 -4.02 -1.82 -10.58
CA ASP A 122 -3.97 -1.34 -11.96
C ASP A 122 -2.52 -1.22 -12.46
N TRP A 123 -1.63 -0.64 -11.63
CA TRP A 123 -0.20 -0.62 -11.92
C TRP A 123 0.39 -2.01 -12.09
N ALA A 124 0.05 -2.95 -11.18
CA ALA A 124 0.53 -4.33 -11.22
C ALA A 124 0.13 -5.03 -12.51
N PHE A 125 -1.13 -4.92 -12.90
CA PHE A 125 -1.69 -5.65 -14.04
C PHE A 125 -1.40 -4.96 -15.38
N THR A 126 -1.52 -3.63 -15.44
CA THR A 126 -1.39 -2.87 -16.69
C THR A 126 0.06 -2.49 -17.00
N VAL A 127 0.85 -2.06 -16.01
CA VAL A 127 2.23 -1.59 -16.22
C VAL A 127 3.24 -2.72 -16.10
N LEU A 128 3.12 -3.55 -15.03
CA LEU A 128 4.07 -4.64 -14.79
C LEU A 128 3.68 -5.95 -15.50
N GLY A 129 2.44 -6.06 -16.00
CA GLY A 129 1.93 -7.26 -16.67
C GLY A 129 1.83 -8.46 -15.72
N LEU A 130 1.63 -8.23 -14.42
CA LEU A 130 1.45 -9.32 -13.46
C LEU A 130 0.09 -9.99 -13.65
N HIS A 131 -0.01 -11.26 -13.24
CA HIS A 131 -1.23 -12.04 -13.30
C HIS A 131 -1.96 -12.11 -11.96
N ASN A 132 -1.22 -12.25 -10.85
CA ASN A 132 -1.80 -12.44 -9.53
C ASN A 132 -1.08 -11.54 -8.50
N VAL A 133 -1.86 -10.85 -7.68
CA VAL A 133 -1.35 -10.08 -6.54
C VAL A 133 -2.00 -10.61 -5.28
N ASP A 134 -1.18 -11.08 -4.33
CA ASP A 134 -1.66 -11.56 -3.04
C ASP A 134 -1.48 -10.53 -1.91
N LEU A 135 -2.13 -10.81 -0.78
CA LEU A 135 -1.88 -10.15 0.49
C LEU A 135 -2.23 -11.06 1.67
N MET A 136 -1.69 -10.70 2.84
CA MET A 136 -2.12 -11.25 4.11
C MET A 136 -2.71 -10.16 5.00
N VAL A 137 -3.84 -10.45 5.64
CA VAL A 137 -4.50 -9.52 6.56
C VAL A 137 -4.97 -10.24 7.82
N PHE A 138 -4.82 -9.59 8.97
CA PHE A 138 -5.26 -10.17 10.23
C PHE A 138 -6.79 -10.18 10.35
N ALA A 139 -7.35 -11.30 10.81
CA ALA A 139 -8.80 -11.49 10.89
C ALA A 139 -9.52 -10.48 11.81
N TRP A 140 -8.79 -9.81 12.72
CA TRP A 140 -9.35 -8.69 13.51
C TRP A 140 -9.47 -7.38 12.74
N ASN A 141 -8.72 -7.20 11.64
CA ASN A 141 -8.72 -5.97 10.84
C ASN A 141 -9.85 -6.00 9.81
N LYS A 142 -11.10 -5.98 10.31
CA LYS A 142 -12.29 -6.06 9.46
C LYS A 142 -12.42 -4.91 8.45
N SER A 143 -11.87 -3.74 8.80
CA SER A 143 -11.89 -2.59 7.89
C SER A 143 -10.98 -2.80 6.68
N ALA A 144 -9.79 -3.36 6.90
CA ALA A 144 -8.86 -3.68 5.81
C ALA A 144 -9.42 -4.82 4.93
N ILE A 145 -9.97 -5.90 5.52
CA ILE A 145 -10.60 -6.98 4.74
C ILE A 145 -11.67 -6.40 3.80
N ARG A 146 -12.62 -5.61 4.32
CA ARG A 146 -13.65 -4.97 3.48
C ARG A 146 -13.08 -4.00 2.44
N CYS A 147 -11.96 -3.35 2.75
CA CYS A 147 -11.26 -2.48 1.82
C CYS A 147 -10.73 -3.30 0.62
N TYR A 148 -10.08 -4.41 0.89
CA TYR A 148 -9.50 -5.29 -0.12
C TYR A 148 -10.57 -6.00 -0.95
N GLU A 149 -11.65 -6.50 -0.32
CA GLU A 149 -12.81 -7.07 -1.04
C GLU A 149 -13.40 -6.06 -2.04
N LYS A 150 -13.58 -4.78 -1.63
CA LYS A 150 -14.08 -3.71 -2.52
C LYS A 150 -13.09 -3.35 -3.63
N ALA A 151 -11.80 -3.58 -3.42
CA ALA A 151 -10.77 -3.33 -4.42
C ALA A 151 -10.65 -4.46 -5.45
N GLY A 152 -11.23 -5.64 -5.16
CA GLY A 152 -11.23 -6.80 -6.05
C GLY A 152 -10.51 -8.03 -5.52
N PHE A 153 -9.95 -7.98 -4.31
CA PHE A 153 -9.37 -9.16 -3.68
C PHE A 153 -10.44 -10.14 -3.19
N ARG A 154 -10.12 -11.43 -3.25
CA ARG A 154 -10.93 -12.53 -2.71
C ARG A 154 -10.16 -13.32 -1.66
N GLU A 155 -10.84 -13.78 -0.63
CA GLU A 155 -10.25 -14.71 0.34
C GLU A 155 -9.98 -16.06 -0.33
N ILE A 156 -8.73 -16.51 -0.29
CA ILE A 156 -8.30 -17.81 -0.82
C ILE A 156 -7.88 -18.81 0.27
N GLY A 157 -7.77 -18.35 1.50
CA GLY A 157 -7.43 -19.24 2.61
C GLY A 157 -7.20 -18.54 3.92
N ARG A 158 -6.92 -19.36 4.96
CA ARG A 158 -6.61 -18.87 6.31
C ARG A 158 -5.52 -19.67 6.98
N ARG A 159 -4.58 -18.97 7.60
CA ARG A 159 -3.68 -19.56 8.58
C ARG A 159 -4.33 -19.48 9.95
N ARG A 160 -4.82 -20.60 10.46
CA ARG A 160 -5.54 -20.68 11.76
C ARG A 160 -4.60 -20.34 12.90
N GLY A 161 -5.02 -19.42 13.79
CA GLY A 161 -4.26 -18.98 14.96
C GLY A 161 -2.89 -18.39 14.62
N GLY A 162 -2.69 -17.89 13.38
CA GLY A 162 -1.40 -17.46 12.84
C GLY A 162 -0.89 -16.14 13.40
N ALA A 163 -1.69 -15.41 14.18
CA ALA A 163 -1.32 -14.13 14.75
C ALA A 163 -1.80 -13.97 16.20
N VAL A 164 -1.10 -13.12 16.95
CA VAL A 164 -1.46 -12.75 18.32
C VAL A 164 -1.68 -11.24 18.39
N CYS A 165 -2.79 -10.84 18.98
CA CYS A 165 -3.07 -9.44 19.27
C CYS A 165 -3.65 -9.34 20.70
N MET A 166 -3.02 -8.52 21.54
CA MET A 166 -3.42 -8.32 22.94
C MET A 166 -3.66 -9.64 23.71
N GLY A 167 -2.74 -10.60 23.57
CA GLY A 167 -2.78 -11.90 24.23
C GLY A 167 -3.77 -12.91 23.65
N ARG A 168 -4.51 -12.57 22.60
CA ARG A 168 -5.46 -13.48 21.94
C ARG A 168 -4.95 -13.90 20.55
N ARG A 169 -5.23 -15.17 20.20
CA ARG A 169 -4.91 -15.71 18.87
C ARG A 169 -6.02 -15.40 17.88
N PHE A 170 -5.60 -15.11 16.66
CA PHE A 170 -6.48 -14.83 15.53
C PHE A 170 -5.92 -15.51 14.28
N ASP A 171 -6.79 -15.72 13.29
CA ASP A 171 -6.40 -16.18 11.99
C ASP A 171 -5.71 -15.05 11.20
N VAL A 172 -4.88 -15.46 10.24
CA VAL A 172 -4.42 -14.60 9.14
C VAL A 172 -5.20 -15.01 7.91
N VAL A 173 -5.91 -14.06 7.33
CA VAL A 173 -6.66 -14.23 6.07
C VAL A 173 -5.69 -14.01 4.93
N ILE A 174 -5.70 -14.88 3.95
CA ILE A 174 -4.91 -14.81 2.73
C ILE A 174 -5.88 -14.44 1.61
N MET A 175 -5.58 -13.40 0.87
CA MET A 175 -6.42 -12.92 -0.22
C MET A 175 -5.58 -12.73 -1.48
N ASP A 176 -6.21 -12.84 -2.66
CA ASP A 176 -5.58 -12.50 -3.93
C ASP A 176 -6.52 -11.72 -4.85
N ALA A 177 -5.94 -11.10 -5.86
CA ALA A 177 -6.62 -10.47 -6.98
C ALA A 177 -5.94 -10.93 -8.28
N ILE A 178 -6.75 -11.26 -9.29
CA ILE A 178 -6.31 -11.79 -10.58
C ILE A 178 -6.59 -10.76 -11.68
N ALA A 179 -5.63 -10.59 -12.61
CA ALA A 179 -5.70 -9.59 -13.67
C ALA A 179 -6.97 -9.68 -14.52
N GLU A 180 -7.42 -10.90 -14.88
CA GLU A 180 -8.61 -11.14 -15.69
C GLU A 180 -9.92 -10.77 -15.00
N GLU A 181 -9.92 -10.69 -13.66
CA GLU A 181 -11.08 -10.29 -12.86
C GLU A 181 -11.08 -8.78 -12.53
N PHE A 182 -9.96 -8.11 -12.78
CA PHE A 182 -9.80 -6.68 -12.48
C PHE A 182 -10.54 -5.83 -13.53
N THR A 183 -11.36 -4.90 -13.07
CA THR A 183 -12.16 -4.02 -13.93
C THR A 183 -11.96 -2.55 -13.56
N GLY A 184 -12.18 -1.65 -14.51
CA GLY A 184 -12.14 -0.21 -14.27
C GLY A 184 -10.72 0.33 -14.11
N SER A 185 -9.78 -0.17 -14.94
CA SER A 185 -8.43 0.38 -15.06
C SER A 185 -8.48 1.85 -15.49
N VAL A 186 -7.74 2.71 -14.78
CA VAL A 186 -7.51 4.11 -15.16
C VAL A 186 -6.28 4.24 -16.07
N LEU A 187 -5.41 3.21 -16.09
CA LEU A 187 -4.18 3.18 -16.87
C LEU A 187 -4.36 2.53 -18.24
N SER A 188 -5.46 1.82 -18.48
CA SER A 188 -5.73 1.15 -19.76
C SER A 188 -5.72 2.09 -20.96
N GLY A 189 -6.08 3.37 -20.78
CA GLY A 189 -5.99 4.38 -21.84
C GLY A 189 -4.56 4.76 -22.26
N LEU A 190 -3.54 4.33 -21.51
CA LEU A 190 -2.12 4.54 -21.84
C LEU A 190 -1.53 3.38 -22.65
N VAL A 191 -2.26 2.27 -22.77
CA VAL A 191 -1.80 1.11 -23.54
C VAL A 191 -1.91 1.44 -25.03
N PRO A 192 -0.80 1.36 -25.81
CA PRO A 192 -0.85 1.57 -27.27
C PRO A 192 -1.79 0.55 -27.91
N GLY A 193 -2.63 1.01 -28.86
CA GLY A 193 -3.52 0.16 -29.64
C GLY A 193 -2.77 -0.67 -30.70
#